data_70990deb323e6da5a0c37a267f9f1049
#
_entry.id   70990deb323e6da5a0c37a267f9f1049
#
_cell.length_a   1.000
_cell.length_b   1.000
_cell.length_c   1.000
_cell.angle_alpha   90.00
_cell.angle_beta   90.00
_cell.angle_gamma   90.00
#
_symmetry.space_group_name_H-M   'P 1'
#
loop_
_entity.id
_entity.type
_entity.pdbx_description
1 polymer ?
#
loop_
_entity_poly.entity_id
_entity_poly.type
_entity_poly.pdbx_seq_one_letter_code
_entity_poly.pdbx_strand_id
1 'polypeptide(L)'
;MGIFFDFTSYLNTLSTELVWFIFLFFCFSSILIFLKIFGYIGLYIYSGIAVIAANIQVLKIVDFFYSPEPVALGTVLFASTFLCTDILSEYFGKEKARQNVLIGFSAFLFMTIVMLFTIGFKPADNDWIQENLKNVFTPMTRFFVASMIAYLISQYFDVWIYGLIKKISANKNLWLRNNLSTFLSSLIDNTIFSLLAWIVLNPNPEKLYNVIMIYIFGTYLLRVFIAILDTPFLYFAKFFIPNKKNG
;
A
#
# COMPACT_ATOMS: atom_id res chain seq x y z
N MET A 1 29.21 -2.38 -0.84
CA MET A 1 28.45 -2.37 -2.10
C MET A 1 28.14 -3.79 -2.61
N GLY A 2 29.03 -4.77 -2.43
CA GLY A 2 28.82 -6.17 -2.85
C GLY A 2 27.57 -6.84 -2.29
N ILE A 3 27.32 -6.79 -0.98
CA ILE A 3 26.23 -7.53 -0.31
C ILE A 3 24.83 -7.19 -0.88
N PHE A 4 24.54 -5.93 -1.14
CA PHE A 4 23.23 -5.54 -1.72
C PHE A 4 23.11 -5.96 -3.19
N PHE A 5 24.18 -5.90 -3.93
CA PHE A 5 24.20 -6.37 -5.31
C PHE A 5 24.02 -7.90 -5.37
N ASP A 6 24.70 -8.64 -4.50
CA ASP A 6 24.56 -10.09 -4.39
C ASP A 6 23.15 -10.49 -3.98
N PHE A 7 22.51 -9.75 -3.05
CA PHE A 7 21.14 -10.00 -2.63
C PHE A 7 20.13 -9.78 -3.77
N THR A 8 20.21 -8.66 -4.49
CA THR A 8 19.31 -8.38 -5.63
C THR A 8 19.51 -9.38 -6.77
N SER A 9 20.75 -9.77 -7.05
CA SER A 9 21.08 -10.79 -8.04
C SER A 9 20.50 -12.14 -7.64
N TYR A 10 20.58 -12.52 -6.37
CA TYR A 10 19.96 -13.74 -5.86
C TYR A 10 18.44 -13.72 -6.00
N LEU A 11 17.77 -12.63 -5.64
CA LEU A 11 16.33 -12.51 -5.83
C LEU A 11 15.90 -12.67 -7.30
N ASN A 12 16.72 -12.19 -8.23
CA ASN A 12 16.46 -12.34 -9.68
C ASN A 12 16.58 -13.79 -10.19
N THR A 13 17.18 -14.70 -9.41
CA THR A 13 17.21 -16.15 -9.75
C THR A 13 15.96 -16.90 -9.32
N LEU A 14 15.14 -16.30 -8.45
CA LEU A 14 13.91 -16.89 -7.95
C LEU A 14 12.72 -16.54 -8.86
N SER A 15 11.65 -17.34 -8.82
CA SER A 15 10.42 -16.99 -9.53
C SER A 15 9.79 -15.71 -8.95
N THR A 16 9.11 -14.96 -9.80
CA THR A 16 8.42 -13.72 -9.41
C THR A 16 7.46 -13.94 -8.23
N GLU A 17 6.71 -15.05 -8.27
CA GLU A 17 5.75 -15.43 -7.23
C GLU A 17 6.45 -15.67 -5.89
N LEU A 18 7.58 -16.37 -5.90
CA LEU A 18 8.33 -16.66 -4.67
C LEU A 18 8.87 -15.37 -4.05
N VAL A 19 9.45 -14.49 -4.86
CA VAL A 19 9.91 -13.16 -4.39
C VAL A 19 8.74 -12.34 -3.84
N TRP A 20 7.58 -12.40 -4.50
CA TRP A 20 6.37 -11.72 -4.07
C TRP A 20 5.87 -12.24 -2.70
N PHE A 21 5.84 -13.57 -2.50
CA PHE A 21 5.47 -14.15 -1.21
C PHE A 21 6.47 -13.80 -0.10
N ILE A 22 7.76 -13.90 -0.38
CA ILE A 22 8.81 -13.48 0.59
C ILE A 22 8.60 -12.02 0.99
N PHE A 23 8.33 -11.15 0.02
CA PHE A 23 8.10 -9.73 0.26
C PHE A 23 6.81 -9.49 1.06
N LEU A 24 5.73 -10.21 0.78
CA LEU A 24 4.48 -10.13 1.53
C LEU A 24 4.69 -10.47 3.02
N PHE A 25 5.33 -11.60 3.30
CA PHE A 25 5.62 -12.01 4.68
C PHE A 25 6.61 -11.07 5.38
N PHE A 26 7.57 -10.52 4.64
CA PHE A 26 8.46 -9.49 5.16
C PHE A 26 7.68 -8.23 5.58
N CYS A 27 6.74 -7.76 4.77
CA CYS A 27 5.90 -6.60 5.08
C CYS A 27 5.05 -6.85 6.34
N PHE A 28 4.35 -7.98 6.40
CA PHE A 28 3.51 -8.31 7.55
C PHE A 28 4.32 -8.50 8.84
N SER A 29 5.46 -9.16 8.76
CA SER A 29 6.37 -9.32 9.91
C SER A 29 6.93 -7.98 10.36
N SER A 30 7.25 -7.08 9.43
CA SER A 30 7.74 -5.73 9.72
C SER A 30 6.67 -4.92 10.47
N ILE A 31 5.39 -5.03 10.11
CA ILE A 31 4.28 -4.39 10.84
C ILE A 31 4.28 -4.82 12.32
N LEU A 32 4.40 -6.14 12.59
CA LEU A 32 4.42 -6.65 13.96
C LEU A 32 5.68 -6.22 14.72
N ILE A 33 6.84 -6.19 14.05
CA ILE A 33 8.09 -5.72 14.65
C ILE A 33 8.00 -4.23 15.01
N PHE A 34 7.50 -3.38 14.09
CA PHE A 34 7.30 -1.96 14.35
C PHE A 34 6.29 -1.72 15.47
N LEU A 35 5.19 -2.51 15.52
CA LEU A 35 4.23 -2.48 16.62
C LEU A 35 4.89 -2.83 17.96
N LYS A 36 5.74 -3.84 18.00
CA LYS A 36 6.43 -4.27 19.21
C LYS A 36 7.41 -3.21 19.73
N ILE A 37 8.17 -2.58 18.84
CA ILE A 37 9.23 -1.63 19.22
C ILE A 37 8.65 -0.26 19.58
N PHE A 38 7.71 0.26 18.77
CA PHE A 38 7.24 1.63 18.83
C PHE A 38 5.76 1.77 19.20
N GLY A 39 5.06 0.64 19.48
CA GLY A 39 3.62 0.66 19.72
C GLY A 39 2.85 1.14 18.48
N TYR A 40 1.73 1.84 18.68
CA TYR A 40 0.90 2.34 17.59
C TYR A 40 1.64 3.35 16.69
N ILE A 41 2.65 4.05 17.21
CA ILE A 41 3.50 4.97 16.43
C ILE A 41 4.27 4.19 15.35
N GLY A 42 4.69 2.95 15.65
CA GLY A 42 5.33 2.09 14.68
C GLY A 42 4.47 1.81 13.45
N LEU A 43 3.16 1.68 13.63
CA LEU A 43 2.21 1.50 12.52
C LEU A 43 2.11 2.78 11.68
N TYR A 44 2.19 3.95 12.29
CA TYR A 44 2.24 5.24 11.58
C TYR A 44 3.51 5.37 10.72
N ILE A 45 4.67 5.03 11.30
CA ILE A 45 5.96 5.04 10.59
C ILE A 45 5.91 4.06 9.42
N TYR A 46 5.45 2.83 9.66
CA TYR A 46 5.33 1.82 8.60
C TYR A 46 4.42 2.32 7.46
N SER A 47 3.22 2.80 7.78
CA SER A 47 2.25 3.27 6.79
C SER A 47 2.79 4.43 5.95
N GLY A 48 3.47 5.40 6.57
CA GLY A 48 4.10 6.50 5.85
C GLY A 48 5.14 6.01 4.84
N ILE A 49 6.02 5.11 5.25
CA ILE A 49 7.03 4.50 4.37
C ILE A 49 6.36 3.64 3.29
N ALA A 50 5.38 2.81 3.67
CA ALA A 50 4.71 1.90 2.75
C ALA A 50 3.97 2.64 1.63
N VAL A 51 3.26 3.73 1.92
CA VAL A 51 2.56 4.54 0.92
C VAL A 51 3.54 5.16 -0.07
N ILE A 52 4.66 5.71 0.41
CA ILE A 52 5.71 6.27 -0.45
C ILE A 52 6.30 5.18 -1.35
N ALA A 53 6.75 4.08 -0.75
CA ALA A 53 7.41 3.01 -1.48
C ALA A 53 6.46 2.32 -2.48
N ALA A 54 5.18 2.13 -2.13
CA ALA A 54 4.17 1.56 -3.02
C ALA A 54 3.99 2.39 -4.29
N ASN A 55 3.93 3.72 -4.15
CA ASN A 55 3.79 4.61 -5.30
C ASN A 55 5.04 4.64 -6.20
N ILE A 56 6.22 4.38 -5.66
CA ILE A 56 7.43 4.18 -6.47
C ILE A 56 7.42 2.80 -7.14
N GLN A 57 7.03 1.75 -6.40
CA GLN A 57 6.97 0.38 -6.92
C GLN A 57 5.99 0.21 -8.07
N VAL A 58 4.91 0.98 -8.13
CA VAL A 58 3.89 0.89 -9.20
C VAL A 58 4.47 1.19 -10.59
N LEU A 59 5.62 1.84 -10.67
CA LEU A 59 6.34 2.09 -11.92
C LEU A 59 7.04 0.84 -12.47
N LYS A 60 7.27 -0.17 -11.63
CA LYS A 60 7.87 -1.44 -12.03
C LYS A 60 6.78 -2.45 -12.34
N ILE A 61 6.82 -2.98 -13.56
CA ILE A 61 5.96 -4.08 -14.01
C ILE A 61 6.74 -5.39 -14.01
N VAL A 62 6.06 -6.48 -13.70
CA VAL A 62 6.62 -7.83 -13.68
C VAL A 62 5.63 -8.84 -14.23
N ASP A 63 6.15 -9.93 -14.78
CA ASP A 63 5.33 -11.04 -15.26
C ASP A 63 5.03 -12.01 -14.11
N PHE A 64 3.76 -12.37 -13.98
CA PHE A 64 3.30 -13.44 -13.10
C PHE A 64 2.73 -14.57 -13.94
N PHE A 65 2.99 -15.80 -13.55
CA PHE A 65 2.57 -16.96 -14.34
C PHE A 65 1.03 -17.07 -14.51
N TYR A 66 0.26 -16.53 -13.56
CA TYR A 66 -1.20 -16.55 -13.58
C TYR A 66 -1.84 -15.39 -14.35
N SER A 67 -1.07 -14.40 -14.74
CA SER A 67 -1.57 -13.22 -15.45
C SER A 67 -1.06 -13.20 -16.88
N PRO A 68 -1.95 -13.08 -17.88
CA PRO A 68 -1.55 -12.96 -19.29
C PRO A 68 -0.85 -11.61 -19.59
N GLU A 69 -1.02 -10.61 -18.74
CA GLU A 69 -0.45 -9.28 -18.89
C GLU A 69 0.49 -8.96 -17.71
N PRO A 70 1.57 -8.22 -17.94
CA PRO A 70 2.46 -7.76 -16.87
C PRO A 70 1.71 -6.95 -15.81
N VAL A 71 2.04 -7.16 -14.54
CA VAL A 71 1.38 -6.52 -13.40
C VAL A 71 2.31 -5.51 -12.75
N ALA A 72 1.81 -4.32 -12.47
CA ALA A 72 2.53 -3.32 -11.70
C ALA A 72 2.69 -3.76 -10.23
N LEU A 73 3.89 -3.57 -9.69
CA LEU A 73 4.16 -3.81 -8.28
C LEU A 73 3.47 -2.76 -7.39
N GLY A 74 3.64 -2.87 -6.07
CA GLY A 74 3.07 -1.94 -5.09
C GLY A 74 1.83 -2.47 -4.39
N THR A 75 1.13 -3.46 -4.97
CA THR A 75 -0.10 -4.03 -4.41
C THR A 75 0.10 -4.55 -2.97
N VAL A 76 1.23 -5.21 -2.68
CA VAL A 76 1.56 -5.73 -1.34
C VAL A 76 1.65 -4.60 -0.31
N LEU A 77 2.39 -3.53 -0.65
CA LEU A 77 2.56 -2.40 0.27
C LEU A 77 1.25 -1.64 0.49
N PHE A 78 0.46 -1.38 -0.56
CA PHE A 78 -0.84 -0.77 -0.41
C PHE A 78 -1.78 -1.63 0.44
N ALA A 79 -1.86 -2.94 0.17
CA ALA A 79 -2.69 -3.85 0.95
C ALA A 79 -2.23 -3.92 2.42
N SER A 80 -0.94 -3.90 2.69
CA SER A 80 -0.41 -3.92 4.07
C SER A 80 -0.79 -2.68 4.89
N THR A 81 -1.12 -1.55 4.25
CA THR A 81 -1.63 -0.36 4.96
C THR A 81 -3.03 -0.59 5.54
N PHE A 82 -3.86 -1.42 4.92
CA PHE A 82 -5.15 -1.83 5.48
C PHE A 82 -4.95 -2.64 6.75
N LEU A 83 -4.03 -3.61 6.78
CA LEU A 83 -3.67 -4.32 8.00
C LEU A 83 -3.25 -3.36 9.14
N CYS A 84 -2.49 -2.30 8.84
CA CYS A 84 -2.15 -1.29 9.85
C CYS A 84 -3.38 -0.56 10.39
N THR A 85 -4.31 -0.13 9.53
CA THR A 85 -5.55 0.53 9.96
C THR A 85 -6.47 -0.39 10.71
N ASP A 86 -6.50 -1.68 10.36
CA ASP A 86 -7.29 -2.70 11.06
C ASP A 86 -6.73 -3.01 12.46
N ILE A 87 -5.41 -3.16 12.59
CA ILE A 87 -4.75 -3.29 13.89
C ILE A 87 -5.03 -2.06 14.77
N LEU A 88 -4.94 -0.86 14.20
CA LEU A 88 -5.24 0.38 14.93
C LEU A 88 -6.70 0.45 15.33
N SER A 89 -7.64 0.14 14.42
CA SER A 89 -9.08 0.15 14.68
C SER A 89 -9.48 -0.87 15.77
N GLU A 90 -8.82 -2.03 15.77
CA GLU A 90 -9.11 -3.10 16.70
C GLU A 90 -8.58 -2.82 18.10
N TYR A 91 -7.30 -2.46 18.20
CA TYR A 91 -6.59 -2.43 19.49
C TYR A 91 -6.35 -1.03 20.05
N PHE A 92 -6.42 0.03 19.22
CA PHE A 92 -6.10 1.41 19.63
C PHE A 92 -7.22 2.42 19.36
N GLY A 93 -8.29 1.96 18.69
CA GLY A 93 -9.47 2.75 18.42
C GLY A 93 -9.45 3.50 17.08
N LYS A 94 -10.65 3.84 16.61
CA LYS A 94 -10.92 4.41 15.29
C LYS A 94 -10.16 5.71 15.00
N GLU A 95 -9.97 6.54 16.03
CA GLU A 95 -9.28 7.83 15.83
C GLU A 95 -7.79 7.64 15.51
N LYS A 96 -7.13 6.61 16.07
CA LYS A 96 -5.75 6.27 15.72
C LYS A 96 -5.64 5.72 14.29
N ALA A 97 -6.62 4.93 13.85
CA ALA A 97 -6.69 4.47 12.49
C ALA A 97 -6.86 5.64 11.48
N ARG A 98 -7.74 6.60 11.76
CA ARG A 98 -7.90 7.80 10.93
C ARG A 98 -6.65 8.67 10.88
N GLN A 99 -5.95 8.83 12.02
CA GLN A 99 -4.67 9.54 12.06
C GLN A 99 -3.63 8.85 11.19
N ASN A 100 -3.60 7.51 11.18
CA ASN A 100 -2.70 6.73 10.31
C ASN A 100 -2.93 7.03 8.82
N VAL A 101 -4.17 7.09 8.38
CA VAL A 101 -4.54 7.44 7.00
C VAL A 101 -4.01 8.83 6.63
N LEU A 102 -4.23 9.82 7.49
CA LEU A 102 -3.73 11.19 7.27
C LEU A 102 -2.20 11.26 7.26
N ILE A 103 -1.52 10.50 8.13
CA ILE A 103 -0.05 10.45 8.16
C ILE A 103 0.48 9.86 6.86
N GLY A 104 -0.06 8.74 6.39
CA GLY A 104 0.33 8.14 5.11
C GLY A 104 0.14 9.10 3.94
N PHE A 105 -1.02 9.76 3.87
CA PHE A 105 -1.32 10.80 2.89
C PHE A 105 -0.32 11.95 2.94
N SER A 106 -0.11 12.53 4.13
CA SER A 106 0.77 13.69 4.31
C SER A 106 2.23 13.35 3.99
N ALA A 107 2.70 12.17 4.37
CA ALA A 107 4.06 11.71 4.09
C ALA A 107 4.31 11.62 2.57
N PHE A 108 3.35 11.04 1.83
CA PHE A 108 3.47 10.93 0.39
C PHE A 108 3.36 12.28 -0.32
N LEU A 109 2.41 13.13 0.08
CA LEU A 109 2.27 14.49 -0.45
C LEU A 109 3.55 15.29 -0.24
N PHE A 110 4.09 15.27 0.99
CA PHE A 110 5.32 15.99 1.33
C PHE A 110 6.50 15.47 0.49
N MET A 111 6.69 14.15 0.39
CA MET A 111 7.73 13.56 -0.44
C MET A 111 7.62 14.01 -1.90
N THR A 112 6.42 14.00 -2.45
CA THR A 112 6.19 14.41 -3.85
C THR A 112 6.58 15.87 -4.06
N ILE A 113 6.18 16.78 -3.17
CA ILE A 113 6.55 18.20 -3.26
C ILE A 113 8.08 18.36 -3.17
N VAL A 114 8.73 17.68 -2.23
CA VAL A 114 10.20 17.71 -2.08
C VAL A 114 10.89 17.25 -3.37
N MET A 115 10.42 16.16 -3.99
CA MET A 115 10.99 15.65 -5.24
C MET A 115 10.78 16.59 -6.43
N LEU A 116 9.64 17.30 -6.48
CA LEU A 116 9.42 18.34 -7.50
C LEU A 116 10.41 19.50 -7.34
N PHE A 117 10.69 19.95 -6.12
CA PHE A 117 11.75 20.92 -5.87
C PHE A 117 13.12 20.39 -6.29
N THR A 118 13.44 19.13 -5.94
CA THR A 118 14.71 18.49 -6.30
C THR A 118 14.93 18.50 -7.81
N ILE A 119 13.93 18.12 -8.59
CA ILE A 119 14.00 18.11 -10.07
C ILE A 119 14.05 19.55 -10.62
N GLY A 120 13.45 20.51 -9.92
CA GLY A 120 13.41 21.93 -10.30
C GLY A 120 14.75 22.66 -10.11
N PHE A 121 15.69 22.12 -9.33
CA PHE A 121 17.04 22.70 -9.27
C PHE A 121 17.74 22.55 -10.62
N LYS A 122 18.50 23.58 -11.02
CA LYS A 122 19.29 23.52 -12.26
C LYS A 122 20.40 22.47 -12.10
N PRO A 123 20.46 21.44 -12.97
CA PRO A 123 21.49 20.42 -12.88
C PRO A 123 22.87 20.99 -13.16
N ALA A 124 23.89 20.44 -12.51
CA ALA A 124 25.30 20.70 -12.84
C ALA A 124 25.69 19.92 -14.11
N ASP A 125 26.79 20.34 -14.77
CA ASP A 125 27.24 19.73 -16.02
C ASP A 125 27.59 18.24 -15.90
N ASN A 126 27.93 17.77 -14.69
CA ASN A 126 28.25 16.37 -14.37
C ASN A 126 27.12 15.63 -13.67
N ASP A 127 25.89 16.17 -13.68
CA ASP A 127 24.74 15.52 -13.07
C ASP A 127 24.27 14.33 -13.93
N TRP A 128 24.50 13.14 -13.40
CA TRP A 128 24.13 11.86 -14.04
C TRP A 128 22.73 11.37 -13.66
N ILE A 129 22.08 11.95 -12.62
CA ILE A 129 20.85 11.41 -12.02
C ILE A 129 19.59 12.18 -12.46
N GLN A 130 19.72 13.42 -12.93
CA GLN A 130 18.60 14.31 -13.24
C GLN A 130 17.53 13.67 -14.14
N GLU A 131 17.94 13.04 -15.24
CA GLU A 131 17.00 12.38 -16.15
C GLU A 131 16.32 11.16 -15.53
N ASN A 132 17.02 10.40 -14.69
CA ASN A 132 16.44 9.27 -13.97
C ASN A 132 15.40 9.73 -12.94
N LEU A 133 15.68 10.80 -12.20
CA LEU A 133 14.72 11.40 -11.28
C LEU A 133 13.49 11.94 -12.02
N LYS A 134 13.66 12.62 -13.16
CA LYS A 134 12.55 13.06 -14.01
C LYS A 134 11.71 11.87 -14.47
N ASN A 135 12.34 10.81 -14.95
CA ASN A 135 11.65 9.60 -15.43
C ASN A 135 10.85 8.91 -14.32
N VAL A 136 11.30 8.97 -13.06
CA VAL A 136 10.58 8.40 -11.92
C VAL A 136 9.46 9.33 -11.44
N PHE A 137 9.72 10.63 -11.27
CA PHE A 137 8.80 11.51 -10.57
C PHE A 137 7.92 12.38 -11.47
N THR A 138 8.23 12.57 -12.76
CA THR A 138 7.39 13.37 -13.67
C THR A 138 6.17 12.61 -14.20
N PRO A 139 6.25 11.33 -14.65
CA PRO A 139 5.08 10.59 -15.12
C PRO A 139 4.06 10.28 -14.04
N MET A 140 4.48 10.38 -12.77
CA MET A 140 3.65 10.05 -11.62
C MET A 140 2.50 11.04 -11.38
N THR A 141 2.46 12.21 -12.02
CA THR A 141 1.49 13.26 -11.65
C THR A 141 0.04 12.76 -11.76
N ARG A 142 -0.32 12.06 -12.83
CA ARG A 142 -1.67 11.50 -12.98
C ARG A 142 -1.93 10.33 -12.04
N PHE A 143 -0.95 9.41 -11.93
CA PHE A 143 -1.03 8.26 -11.01
C PHE A 143 -1.00 8.74 -9.56
N PHE A 144 -0.23 9.78 -9.26
CA PHE A 144 -0.21 10.43 -7.96
C PHE A 144 -1.61 10.95 -7.57
N VAL A 145 -2.24 11.78 -8.40
CA VAL A 145 -3.57 12.34 -8.11
C VAL A 145 -4.59 11.22 -7.96
N ALA A 146 -4.61 10.25 -8.88
CA ALA A 146 -5.51 9.10 -8.82
C ALA A 146 -5.31 8.28 -7.54
N SER A 147 -4.05 7.96 -7.21
CA SER A 147 -3.67 7.18 -6.02
C SER A 147 -4.05 7.90 -4.72
N MET A 148 -3.81 9.20 -4.64
CA MET A 148 -4.11 9.97 -3.44
C MET A 148 -5.61 10.06 -3.16
N ILE A 149 -6.43 10.29 -4.20
CA ILE A 149 -7.89 10.34 -4.09
C ILE A 149 -8.41 8.95 -3.70
N ALA A 150 -7.96 7.91 -4.40
CA ALA A 150 -8.36 6.52 -4.12
C ALA A 150 -7.98 6.12 -2.69
N TYR A 151 -6.74 6.36 -2.27
CA TYR A 151 -6.24 6.06 -0.93
C TYR A 151 -7.07 6.73 0.16
N LEU A 152 -7.30 8.03 0.07
CA LEU A 152 -8.08 8.73 1.10
C LEU A 152 -9.49 8.16 1.21
N ILE A 153 -10.19 8.04 0.08
CA ILE A 153 -11.58 7.57 0.09
C ILE A 153 -11.66 6.13 0.60
N SER A 154 -10.83 5.23 0.07
CA SER A 154 -10.87 3.81 0.42
C SER A 154 -10.46 3.55 1.87
N GLN A 155 -9.41 4.17 2.36
CA GLN A 155 -8.93 3.99 3.73
C GLN A 155 -9.89 4.59 4.78
N TYR A 156 -10.48 5.77 4.52
CA TYR A 156 -11.51 6.31 5.42
C TYR A 156 -12.77 5.45 5.41
N PHE A 157 -13.15 4.93 4.25
CA PHE A 157 -14.27 3.99 4.13
C PHE A 157 -13.97 2.70 4.90
N ASP A 158 -12.75 2.15 4.78
CA ASP A 158 -12.31 0.97 5.50
C ASP A 158 -12.45 1.13 7.02
N VAL A 159 -11.88 2.18 7.58
CA VAL A 159 -12.00 2.50 9.02
C VAL A 159 -13.48 2.69 9.46
N TRP A 160 -14.32 3.23 8.57
CA TRP A 160 -15.73 3.41 8.85
C TRP A 160 -16.48 2.07 8.85
N ILE A 161 -16.34 1.26 7.79
CA ILE A 161 -17.04 -0.01 7.64
C ILE A 161 -16.55 -1.06 8.64
N TYR A 162 -15.23 -1.10 8.92
CA TYR A 162 -14.68 -1.92 9.99
C TYR A 162 -15.35 -1.64 11.33
N GLY A 163 -15.47 -0.37 11.71
CA GLY A 163 -16.15 0.05 12.92
C GLY A 163 -17.65 -0.29 12.95
N LEU A 164 -18.32 -0.25 11.79
CA LEU A 164 -19.72 -0.63 11.65
C LEU A 164 -19.89 -2.15 11.84
N ILE A 165 -19.08 -2.96 11.16
CA ILE A 165 -19.13 -4.43 11.29
C ILE A 165 -18.77 -4.85 12.72
N LYS A 166 -17.80 -4.20 13.36
CA LYS A 166 -17.42 -4.44 14.76
C LYS A 166 -18.61 -4.25 15.72
N LYS A 167 -19.43 -3.21 15.50
CA LYS A 167 -20.65 -2.96 16.28
C LYS A 167 -21.73 -4.02 16.03
N ILE A 168 -22.01 -4.32 14.75
CA ILE A 168 -23.06 -5.28 14.36
C ILE A 168 -22.71 -6.69 14.85
N SER A 169 -21.44 -7.08 14.78
CA SER A 169 -20.96 -8.40 15.24
C SER A 169 -20.79 -8.50 16.77
N ALA A 170 -21.16 -7.47 17.52
CA ALA A 170 -20.98 -7.40 18.98
C ALA A 170 -19.55 -7.76 19.42
N ASN A 171 -18.53 -7.28 18.71
CA ASN A 171 -17.11 -7.57 18.88
C ASN A 171 -16.70 -9.04 18.63
N LYS A 172 -17.58 -9.88 18.11
CA LYS A 172 -17.27 -11.26 17.69
C LYS A 172 -16.74 -11.28 16.26
N ASN A 173 -16.11 -12.40 15.89
CA ASN A 173 -15.67 -12.67 14.51
C ASN A 173 -14.72 -11.61 13.95
N LEU A 174 -13.53 -11.48 14.55
CA LEU A 174 -12.48 -10.56 14.12
C LEU A 174 -12.13 -10.74 12.62
N TRP A 175 -12.02 -11.98 12.16
CA TRP A 175 -11.73 -12.31 10.76
C TRP A 175 -12.77 -11.74 9.79
N LEU A 176 -14.04 -11.73 10.18
CA LEU A 176 -15.13 -11.24 9.32
C LEU A 176 -15.02 -9.73 9.10
N ARG A 177 -14.80 -8.97 10.19
CA ARG A 177 -14.69 -7.51 10.07
C ARG A 177 -13.45 -7.09 9.32
N ASN A 178 -12.31 -7.78 9.53
CA ASN A 178 -11.08 -7.55 8.79
C ASN A 178 -11.29 -7.80 7.29
N ASN A 179 -11.68 -9.01 6.92
CA ASN A 179 -11.77 -9.38 5.52
C ASN A 179 -12.88 -8.60 4.79
N LEU A 180 -14.08 -8.46 5.39
CA LEU A 180 -15.19 -7.80 4.73
C LEU A 180 -14.94 -6.30 4.55
N SER A 181 -14.35 -5.61 5.55
CA SER A 181 -13.98 -4.20 5.38
C SER A 181 -12.95 -4.02 4.27
N THR A 182 -11.89 -4.83 4.30
CA THR A 182 -10.81 -4.74 3.30
C THR A 182 -11.27 -5.15 1.90
N PHE A 183 -12.16 -6.12 1.75
CA PHE A 183 -12.74 -6.47 0.44
C PHE A 183 -13.52 -5.30 -0.17
N LEU A 184 -14.38 -4.66 0.63
CA LEU A 184 -15.18 -3.54 0.15
C LEU A 184 -14.32 -2.30 -0.12
N SER A 185 -13.41 -1.97 0.78
CA SER A 185 -12.55 -0.79 0.64
C SER A 185 -11.53 -0.93 -0.49
N SER A 186 -10.95 -2.12 -0.69
CA SER A 186 -10.03 -2.36 -1.79
C SER A 186 -10.72 -2.38 -3.17
N LEU A 187 -12.01 -2.78 -3.23
CA LEU A 187 -12.79 -2.64 -4.47
C LEU A 187 -13.02 -1.16 -4.82
N ILE A 188 -13.33 -0.34 -3.82
CA ILE A 188 -13.48 1.11 -3.99
C ILE A 188 -12.14 1.72 -4.43
N ASP A 189 -11.05 1.37 -3.77
CA ASP A 189 -9.70 1.84 -4.11
C ASP A 189 -9.35 1.53 -5.58
N ASN A 190 -9.45 0.26 -5.97
CA ASN A 190 -9.17 -0.17 -7.33
C ASN A 190 -10.06 0.52 -8.36
N THR A 191 -11.34 0.69 -8.06
CA THR A 191 -12.29 1.32 -8.97
C THR A 191 -11.95 2.79 -9.17
N ILE A 192 -11.78 3.55 -8.08
CA ILE A 192 -11.45 4.99 -8.14
C ILE A 192 -10.11 5.20 -8.82
N PHE A 193 -9.08 4.46 -8.39
CA PHE A 193 -7.75 4.57 -8.99
C PHE A 193 -7.78 4.29 -10.48
N SER A 194 -8.37 3.16 -10.88
CA SER A 194 -8.37 2.74 -12.28
C SER A 194 -9.15 3.68 -13.18
N LEU A 195 -10.33 4.16 -12.74
CA LEU A 195 -11.10 5.13 -13.51
C LEU A 195 -10.37 6.47 -13.66
N LEU A 196 -9.77 6.98 -12.58
CA LEU A 196 -9.03 8.23 -12.64
C LEU A 196 -7.75 8.09 -13.46
N ALA A 197 -6.94 7.06 -13.22
CA ALA A 197 -5.63 6.89 -13.85
C ALA A 197 -5.72 6.55 -15.34
N TRP A 198 -6.68 5.72 -15.74
CA TRP A 198 -6.73 5.16 -17.09
C TRP A 198 -7.78 5.80 -18.01
N ILE A 199 -8.79 6.47 -17.43
CA ILE A 199 -9.84 7.14 -18.22
C ILE A 199 -9.77 8.65 -18.06
N VAL A 200 -9.94 9.17 -16.82
CA VAL A 200 -10.16 10.60 -16.60
C VAL A 200 -8.89 11.42 -16.80
N LEU A 201 -7.76 10.99 -16.24
CA LEU A 201 -6.49 11.71 -16.26
C LEU A 201 -5.56 11.23 -17.39
N ASN A 202 -5.97 10.25 -18.19
CA ASN A 202 -5.19 9.75 -19.30
C ASN A 202 -5.47 10.55 -20.58
N PRO A 203 -4.46 11.18 -21.21
CA PRO A 203 -4.64 11.86 -22.50
C PRO A 203 -5.17 10.95 -23.61
N ASN A 204 -4.87 9.64 -23.52
CA ASN A 204 -5.39 8.61 -24.41
C ASN A 204 -6.19 7.59 -23.60
N PRO A 205 -7.49 7.83 -23.33
CA PRO A 205 -8.27 6.98 -22.46
C PRO A 205 -8.36 5.54 -22.95
N GLU A 206 -8.18 4.60 -22.01
CA GLU A 206 -8.36 3.18 -22.26
C GLU A 206 -9.83 2.82 -22.42
N LYS A 207 -10.11 1.72 -23.13
CA LYS A 207 -11.47 1.21 -23.24
C LYS A 207 -12.01 0.78 -21.89
N LEU A 208 -13.20 1.22 -21.54
CA LEU A 208 -13.83 0.93 -20.24
C LEU A 208 -13.84 -0.58 -19.92
N TYR A 209 -14.08 -1.43 -20.92
CA TYR A 209 -14.01 -2.89 -20.75
C TYR A 209 -12.65 -3.37 -20.25
N ASN A 210 -11.55 -2.90 -20.85
CA ASN A 210 -10.21 -3.25 -20.41
C ASN A 210 -9.93 -2.76 -18.98
N VAL A 211 -10.38 -1.53 -18.66
CA VAL A 211 -10.22 -0.98 -17.31
C VAL A 211 -10.94 -1.84 -16.28
N ILE A 212 -12.16 -2.27 -16.56
CA ILE A 212 -12.91 -3.12 -15.64
C ILE A 212 -12.27 -4.49 -15.49
N MET A 213 -11.94 -5.17 -16.58
CA MET A 213 -11.51 -6.58 -16.55
C MET A 213 -10.06 -6.75 -16.10
N ILE A 214 -9.15 -5.90 -16.59
CA ILE A 214 -7.71 -6.03 -16.33
C ILE A 214 -7.33 -5.29 -15.05
N TYR A 215 -7.67 -3.99 -14.96
CA TYR A 215 -7.16 -3.13 -13.89
C TYR A 215 -8.01 -3.20 -12.61
N ILE A 216 -9.34 -3.36 -12.71
CA ILE A 216 -10.19 -3.48 -11.51
C ILE A 216 -10.22 -4.92 -11.03
N PHE A 217 -10.80 -5.84 -11.82
CA PHE A 217 -10.97 -7.22 -11.37
C PHE A 217 -9.66 -7.99 -11.21
N GLY A 218 -8.72 -7.87 -12.15
CA GLY A 218 -7.45 -8.59 -12.11
C GLY A 218 -6.63 -8.28 -10.85
N THR A 219 -6.52 -7.00 -10.50
CA THR A 219 -5.79 -6.59 -9.29
C THR A 219 -6.60 -6.77 -8.00
N TYR A 220 -7.94 -6.71 -8.08
CA TYR A 220 -8.81 -6.91 -6.92
C TYR A 220 -8.70 -8.32 -6.34
N LEU A 221 -8.69 -9.36 -7.19
CA LEU A 221 -8.54 -10.74 -6.71
C LEU A 221 -7.26 -10.94 -5.92
N LEU A 222 -6.16 -10.32 -6.36
CA LEU A 222 -4.89 -10.36 -5.63
C LEU A 222 -5.00 -9.68 -4.26
N ARG A 223 -5.70 -8.54 -4.17
CA ARG A 223 -5.92 -7.84 -2.89
C ARG A 223 -6.81 -8.65 -1.94
N VAL A 224 -7.84 -9.31 -2.44
CA VAL A 224 -8.66 -10.24 -1.64
C VAL A 224 -7.81 -11.37 -1.08
N PHE A 225 -6.93 -11.95 -1.89
CA PHE A 225 -6.02 -12.99 -1.45
C PHE A 225 -5.05 -12.49 -0.36
N ILE A 226 -4.47 -11.29 -0.51
CA ILE A 226 -3.60 -10.67 0.49
C ILE A 226 -4.38 -10.46 1.81
N ALA A 227 -5.61 -9.97 1.76
CA ALA A 227 -6.43 -9.71 2.94
C ALA A 227 -6.80 -11.00 3.71
N ILE A 228 -6.93 -12.13 3.02
CA ILE A 228 -7.09 -13.42 3.70
C ILE A 228 -5.79 -13.82 4.42
N LEU A 229 -4.64 -13.60 3.79
CA LEU A 229 -3.33 -13.93 4.34
C LEU A 229 -2.90 -13.01 5.48
N ASP A 230 -3.40 -11.77 5.57
CA ASP A 230 -3.08 -10.84 6.65
C ASP A 230 -3.85 -11.13 7.95
N THR A 231 -4.98 -11.82 7.85
CA THR A 231 -5.84 -12.15 9.01
C THR A 231 -5.08 -12.79 10.19
N PRO A 232 -4.21 -13.82 10.02
CA PRO A 232 -3.40 -14.33 11.11
C PRO A 232 -2.54 -13.26 11.80
N PHE A 233 -1.98 -12.34 11.03
CA PHE A 233 -1.13 -11.27 11.55
C PHE A 233 -1.93 -10.27 12.40
N LEU A 234 -3.19 -9.99 12.03
CA LEU A 234 -4.09 -9.19 12.85
C LEU A 234 -4.34 -9.87 14.21
N TYR A 235 -4.56 -11.20 14.24
CA TYR A 235 -4.70 -11.95 15.48
C TYR A 235 -3.42 -11.96 16.32
N PHE A 236 -2.25 -12.10 15.66
CA PHE A 236 -0.97 -12.09 16.35
C PHE A 236 -0.60 -10.71 16.89
N ALA A 237 -1.09 -9.63 16.30
CA ALA A 237 -0.78 -8.26 16.71
C ALA A 237 -0.98 -8.03 18.22
N LYS A 238 -2.01 -8.66 18.84
CA LYS A 238 -2.26 -8.56 20.29
C LYS A 238 -1.06 -8.95 21.16
N PHE A 239 -0.22 -9.88 20.71
CA PHE A 239 0.97 -10.34 21.46
C PHE A 239 2.17 -9.41 21.30
N PHE A 240 2.11 -8.52 20.32
CA PHE A 240 3.17 -7.56 19.99
C PHE A 240 2.88 -6.15 20.53
N ILE A 241 1.69 -5.92 21.08
CA ILE A 241 1.34 -4.65 21.72
C ILE A 241 2.20 -4.50 22.98
N PRO A 242 3.00 -3.42 23.12
CA PRO A 242 3.79 -3.19 24.30
C PRO A 242 2.90 -3.12 25.54
N ASN A 243 3.20 -3.91 26.57
CA ASN A 243 2.53 -3.78 27.86
C ASN A 243 2.73 -2.35 28.36
N LYS A 244 1.66 -1.64 28.68
CA LYS A 244 1.74 -0.40 29.44
C LYS A 244 2.30 -0.71 30.84
N LYS A 245 3.61 -0.86 30.95
CA LYS A 245 4.31 -0.71 32.23
C LYS A 245 4.96 0.66 32.19
N ASN A 246 4.35 1.56 32.97
CA ASN A 246 4.89 2.79 33.53
C ASN A 246 5.40 3.86 32.52
N GLY A 247 4.58 4.87 32.33
CA GLY A 247 4.91 6.23 31.97
C GLY A 247 3.84 7.10 32.59
#